data_e5a5c68edf27fa7f4a059a2be79fcc1b
#
_entry.id   e5a5c68edf27fa7f4a059a2be79fcc1b
#
_cell.length_a   1.000
_cell.length_b   1.000
_cell.length_c   1.000
_cell.angle_alpha   90.00
_cell.angle_beta   90.00
_cell.angle_gamma   90.00
#
_symmetry.space_group_name_H-M   'P 1'
#
loop_
_entity.id
_entity.type
_entity.pdbx_description
1 polymer ?
#
loop_
_entity_poly.entity_id
_entity_poly.type
_entity_poly.pdbx_seq_one_letter_code
_entity_poly.pdbx_strand_id
1 'polypeptide(L)'
;METTINSSPQTLPFKFHGKSGEYFRIWIVNVVLSILTLGIYSAWAKVRNKRYFYSNTELDGSTFEYLANPVAILKGRLLALGVFAVYSVTVWFIPLSEPIFVLAFIAGLPWLIVRAMTFNARNSAFRNIRFDFNSNYREAAKVFIGIPLLVMLTLGLAYPYFAYRYRDFFINNSGFGTTGFDFDAQAKHFYLIYLKAFGALLLLGLLVAVALPAVIPEVQSANQLPGQELPVQSPQLVMMMLLPFLVIFPVYMLIGTYIHTATLNTAFNHAYTAGQRFSSNLKVGRMFWIYLSNFAAVLLSLGLLIPWAKIRIARYRLENLALQTEDNLDGIIAGEQQRVNATGEELAEVFDVDLGF
;
A
#
# COMPACT_ATOMS: atom_id res chain seq x y z
N MET A 1 48.37 10.05 -6.22
CA MET A 1 47.73 10.78 -5.12
C MET A 1 46.24 10.62 -5.31
N GLU A 2 45.67 9.54 -4.78
CA GLU A 2 44.21 9.34 -4.72
C GLU A 2 43.66 10.20 -3.58
N THR A 3 43.01 11.28 -3.93
CA THR A 3 42.19 12.04 -3.00
C THR A 3 40.96 11.19 -2.67
N THR A 4 41.05 10.38 -1.65
CA THR A 4 39.88 9.83 -0.94
C THR A 4 39.06 11.01 -0.40
N ILE A 5 38.10 11.47 -1.19
CA ILE A 5 37.05 12.39 -0.71
C ILE A 5 36.22 11.59 0.26
N ASN A 6 36.54 11.75 1.54
CA ASN A 6 35.69 11.31 2.64
C ASN A 6 34.44 12.19 2.67
N SER A 7 33.53 11.99 1.74
CA SER A 7 32.21 12.65 1.77
C SER A 7 31.39 11.97 2.86
N SER A 8 31.07 12.72 3.91
CA SER A 8 30.07 12.29 4.88
C SER A 8 28.78 11.96 4.13
N PRO A 9 28.06 10.87 4.47
CA PRO A 9 26.85 10.47 3.76
C PRO A 9 25.84 11.63 3.74
N GLN A 10 25.45 12.04 2.55
CA GLN A 10 24.49 13.09 2.33
C GLN A 10 23.06 12.52 2.52
N THR A 11 22.23 13.21 3.29
CA THR A 11 20.82 12.84 3.48
C THR A 11 19.94 13.75 2.64
N LEU A 12 19.25 13.18 1.68
CA LEU A 12 18.34 13.86 0.76
C LEU A 12 16.89 13.61 1.20
N PRO A 13 16.20 14.59 1.81
CA PRO A 13 14.82 14.42 2.23
C PRO A 13 13.87 14.47 1.04
N PHE A 14 12.83 13.63 1.07
CA PHE A 14 11.70 13.81 0.17
C PHE A 14 10.86 15.01 0.62
N LYS A 15 10.35 15.77 -0.36
CA LYS A 15 9.44 16.88 -0.13
C LYS A 15 8.12 16.64 -0.87
N PHE A 16 7.02 17.15 -0.31
CA PHE A 16 5.71 17.00 -0.91
C PHE A 16 5.01 18.36 -1.01
N HIS A 17 4.78 18.82 -2.24
CA HIS A 17 4.23 20.13 -2.56
C HIS A 17 2.70 20.13 -2.79
N GLY A 18 2.06 18.94 -2.80
CA GLY A 18 0.64 18.81 -3.08
C GLY A 18 -0.24 19.59 -2.09
N LYS A 19 -1.27 20.26 -2.61
CA LYS A 19 -2.24 21.05 -1.85
C LYS A 19 -3.62 20.42 -1.87
N SER A 20 -4.29 20.44 -0.73
CA SER A 20 -5.62 19.82 -0.58
C SER A 20 -6.67 20.43 -1.51
N GLY A 21 -6.68 21.76 -1.71
CA GLY A 21 -7.64 22.43 -2.58
C GLY A 21 -7.44 22.11 -4.07
N GLU A 22 -6.18 22.01 -4.53
CA GLU A 22 -5.87 21.60 -5.90
C GLU A 22 -6.29 20.14 -6.14
N TYR A 23 -5.96 19.26 -5.20
CA TYR A 23 -6.33 17.85 -5.31
C TYR A 23 -7.84 17.64 -5.17
N PHE A 24 -8.55 18.44 -4.37
CA PHE A 24 -10.02 18.40 -4.29
C PHE A 24 -10.67 18.66 -5.66
N ARG A 25 -10.22 19.68 -6.39
CA ARG A 25 -10.73 19.99 -7.74
C ARG A 25 -10.54 18.82 -8.71
N ILE A 26 -9.37 18.17 -8.66
CA ILE A 26 -9.09 16.98 -9.47
C ILE A 26 -10.00 15.83 -9.06
N TRP A 27 -10.12 15.59 -7.76
CA TRP A 27 -10.87 14.48 -7.21
C TRP A 27 -12.36 14.57 -7.48
N ILE A 28 -12.98 15.73 -7.26
CA ILE A 28 -14.42 15.89 -7.47
C ILE A 28 -14.80 15.70 -8.94
N VAL A 29 -14.03 16.25 -9.88
CA VAL A 29 -14.22 16.02 -11.31
C VAL A 29 -14.08 14.54 -11.65
N ASN A 30 -13.07 13.86 -11.09
CA ASN A 30 -12.85 12.44 -11.30
C ASN A 30 -14.03 11.59 -10.77
N VAL A 31 -14.61 11.95 -9.61
CA VAL A 31 -15.76 11.27 -9.03
C VAL A 31 -16.99 11.46 -9.92
N VAL A 32 -17.33 12.71 -10.25
CA VAL A 32 -18.50 13.03 -11.07
C VAL A 32 -18.43 12.34 -12.44
N LEU A 33 -17.30 12.46 -13.15
CA LEU A 33 -17.13 11.81 -14.45
C LEU A 33 -17.14 10.29 -14.35
N SER A 34 -16.61 9.71 -13.27
CA SER A 34 -16.66 8.25 -13.08
C SER A 34 -18.08 7.76 -12.85
N ILE A 35 -18.91 8.51 -12.13
CA ILE A 35 -20.33 8.18 -11.92
C ILE A 35 -21.10 8.33 -13.25
N LEU A 36 -20.96 9.47 -13.93
CA LEU A 36 -21.66 9.75 -15.19
C LEU A 36 -21.32 8.74 -16.30
N THR A 37 -20.10 8.22 -16.31
CA THR A 37 -19.64 7.24 -17.32
C THR A 37 -19.74 5.79 -16.84
N LEU A 38 -20.51 5.51 -15.77
CA LEU A 38 -20.65 4.17 -15.17
C LEU A 38 -19.30 3.47 -14.92
N GLY A 39 -18.29 4.25 -14.48
CA GLY A 39 -16.96 3.74 -14.15
C GLY A 39 -15.94 3.73 -15.30
N ILE A 40 -16.31 3.99 -16.54
CA ILE A 40 -15.37 4.03 -17.68
C ILE A 40 -14.27 5.07 -17.44
N TYR A 41 -14.64 6.28 -17.04
CA TYR A 41 -13.67 7.35 -16.74
C TYR A 41 -12.72 7.04 -15.58
N SER A 42 -13.02 6.06 -14.76
CA SER A 42 -12.17 5.70 -13.61
C SER A 42 -10.72 5.29 -13.97
N ALA A 43 -10.47 4.90 -15.24
CA ALA A 43 -9.12 4.66 -15.76
C ALA A 43 -8.33 5.98 -15.88
N TRP A 44 -8.95 7.04 -16.42
CA TRP A 44 -8.36 8.39 -16.49
C TRP A 44 -8.19 9.00 -15.10
N ALA A 45 -9.20 8.83 -14.24
CA ALA A 45 -9.15 9.26 -12.84
C ALA A 45 -7.95 8.66 -12.10
N LYS A 46 -7.66 7.36 -12.29
CA LYS A 46 -6.50 6.68 -11.70
C LYS A 46 -5.18 7.30 -12.15
N VAL A 47 -5.02 7.52 -13.46
CA VAL A 47 -3.80 8.13 -14.02
C VAL A 47 -3.64 9.57 -13.54
N ARG A 48 -4.71 10.38 -13.59
CA ARG A 48 -4.70 11.77 -13.16
C ARG A 48 -4.35 11.92 -11.68
N ASN A 49 -4.91 11.05 -10.82
CA ASN A 49 -4.57 11.02 -9.40
C ASN A 49 -3.09 10.67 -9.19
N LYS A 50 -2.57 9.62 -9.84
CA LYS A 50 -1.17 9.24 -9.71
C LYS A 50 -0.24 10.34 -10.21
N ARG A 51 -0.50 10.93 -11.38
CA ARG A 51 0.29 12.06 -11.90
C ARG A 51 0.37 13.20 -10.90
N TYR A 52 -0.75 13.57 -10.26
CA TYR A 52 -0.75 14.62 -9.27
C TYR A 52 0.19 14.32 -8.09
N PHE A 53 0.14 13.12 -7.52
CA PHE A 53 1.01 12.76 -6.39
C PHE A 53 2.49 12.67 -6.81
N TYR A 54 2.78 12.08 -7.96
CA TYR A 54 4.14 11.94 -8.47
C TYR A 54 4.77 13.30 -8.77
N SER A 55 4.10 14.17 -9.53
CA SER A 55 4.60 15.50 -9.88
C SER A 55 4.72 16.46 -8.69
N ASN A 56 4.09 16.15 -7.57
CA ASN A 56 4.22 16.90 -6.32
C ASN A 56 5.17 16.24 -5.30
N THR A 57 5.80 15.11 -5.64
CA THR A 57 6.84 14.46 -4.83
C THR A 57 8.19 14.84 -5.40
N GLU A 58 9.03 15.48 -4.59
CA GLU A 58 10.36 15.96 -4.97
C GLU A 58 11.43 15.22 -4.18
N LEU A 59 12.51 14.86 -4.88
CA LEU A 59 13.77 14.40 -4.31
C LEU A 59 14.90 15.17 -5.01
N ASP A 60 15.75 15.83 -4.23
CA ASP A 60 16.90 16.55 -4.74
C ASP A 60 16.57 17.48 -5.93
N GLY A 61 15.58 18.37 -5.75
CA GLY A 61 15.16 19.37 -6.74
C GLY A 61 14.41 18.83 -7.95
N SER A 62 14.20 17.51 -8.08
CA SER A 62 13.51 16.90 -9.21
C SER A 62 12.24 16.18 -8.75
N THR A 63 11.20 16.18 -9.58
CA THR A 63 9.94 15.50 -9.30
C THR A 63 9.84 14.15 -10.00
N PHE A 64 8.96 13.29 -9.48
CA PHE A 64 8.65 12.02 -10.10
C PHE A 64 7.58 12.19 -11.19
N GLU A 65 7.52 11.24 -12.11
CA GLU A 65 6.58 11.23 -13.22
C GLU A 65 5.78 9.93 -13.26
N TYR A 66 4.52 10.00 -13.69
CA TYR A 66 3.69 8.84 -13.98
C TYR A 66 3.20 8.89 -15.42
N LEU A 67 3.71 7.97 -16.25
CA LEU A 67 3.61 7.98 -17.71
C LEU A 67 2.51 7.08 -18.27
N ALA A 68 1.73 6.39 -17.43
CA ALA A 68 0.74 5.42 -17.87
C ALA A 68 -0.32 6.02 -18.79
N ASN A 69 -0.69 5.23 -19.82
CA ASN A 69 -1.81 5.52 -20.71
C ASN A 69 -3.13 5.01 -20.09
N PRO A 70 -4.13 5.90 -19.86
CA PRO A 70 -5.43 5.50 -19.33
C PRO A 70 -6.14 4.42 -20.17
N VAL A 71 -5.99 4.46 -21.50
CA VAL A 71 -6.62 3.49 -22.40
C VAL A 71 -6.10 2.07 -22.17
N ALA A 72 -4.80 1.91 -21.86
CA ALA A 72 -4.24 0.60 -21.51
C ALA A 72 -4.89 0.03 -20.22
N ILE A 73 -5.14 0.91 -19.23
CA ILE A 73 -5.84 0.53 -18.00
C ILE A 73 -7.30 0.15 -18.30
N LEU A 74 -7.98 0.92 -19.16
CA LEU A 74 -9.36 0.62 -19.56
C LEU A 74 -9.45 -0.73 -20.27
N LYS A 75 -8.57 -1.00 -21.24
CA LYS A 75 -8.52 -2.30 -21.95
C LYS A 75 -8.37 -3.46 -20.95
N GLY A 76 -7.46 -3.34 -19.97
CA GLY A 76 -7.29 -4.34 -18.92
C GLY A 76 -8.54 -4.56 -18.07
N ARG A 77 -9.28 -3.49 -17.74
CA ARG A 77 -10.55 -3.58 -17.00
C ARG A 77 -11.66 -4.22 -17.81
N LEU A 78 -11.78 -3.85 -19.10
CA LEU A 78 -12.77 -4.45 -19.99
C LEU A 78 -12.53 -5.96 -20.17
N LEU A 79 -11.25 -6.36 -20.28
CA LEU A 79 -10.89 -7.79 -20.30
C LEU A 79 -11.31 -8.49 -19.01
N ALA A 80 -11.01 -7.89 -17.85
CA ALA A 80 -11.41 -8.45 -16.55
C ALA A 80 -12.94 -8.55 -16.40
N LEU A 81 -13.70 -7.53 -16.88
CA LEU A 81 -15.16 -7.58 -16.92
C LEU A 81 -15.67 -8.68 -17.84
N GLY A 82 -15.05 -8.87 -19.01
CA GLY A 82 -15.39 -9.96 -19.92
C GLY A 82 -15.18 -11.34 -19.29
N VAL A 83 -14.02 -11.54 -18.64
CA VAL A 83 -13.73 -12.78 -17.89
C VAL A 83 -14.74 -13.00 -16.76
N PHE A 84 -15.09 -11.93 -16.01
CA PHE A 84 -16.09 -12.00 -14.95
C PHE A 84 -17.49 -12.31 -15.48
N ALA A 85 -17.87 -11.75 -16.63
CA ALA A 85 -19.16 -12.05 -17.27
C ALA A 85 -19.23 -13.54 -17.71
N VAL A 86 -18.16 -14.06 -18.33
CA VAL A 86 -18.06 -15.49 -18.69
C VAL A 86 -18.17 -16.36 -17.44
N TYR A 87 -17.44 -16.04 -16.39
CA TYR A 87 -17.55 -16.73 -15.09
C TYR A 87 -18.98 -16.72 -14.58
N SER A 88 -19.62 -15.55 -14.49
CA SER A 88 -20.96 -15.41 -13.91
C SER A 88 -22.01 -16.20 -14.72
N VAL A 89 -21.96 -16.13 -16.05
CA VAL A 89 -22.87 -16.88 -16.93
C VAL A 89 -22.63 -18.37 -16.79
N THR A 90 -21.38 -18.83 -16.78
CA THR A 90 -21.05 -20.25 -16.68
C THR A 90 -21.51 -20.84 -15.35
N VAL A 91 -21.21 -20.16 -14.24
CA VAL A 91 -21.62 -20.61 -12.89
C VAL A 91 -23.14 -20.61 -12.72
N TRP A 92 -23.85 -19.63 -13.34
CA TRP A 92 -25.32 -19.62 -13.33
C TRP A 92 -25.93 -20.85 -13.98
N PHE A 93 -25.40 -21.29 -15.13
CA PHE A 93 -25.93 -22.46 -15.83
C PHE A 93 -25.32 -23.78 -15.34
N ILE A 94 -24.09 -23.77 -14.86
CA ILE A 94 -23.31 -24.93 -14.43
C ILE A 94 -22.66 -24.63 -13.06
N PRO A 95 -23.39 -24.65 -11.94
CA PRO A 95 -22.85 -24.30 -10.61
C PRO A 95 -21.62 -25.12 -10.21
N LEU A 96 -21.54 -26.37 -10.67
CA LEU A 96 -20.41 -27.27 -10.40
C LEU A 96 -19.09 -26.80 -11.04
N SER A 97 -19.12 -25.81 -11.95
CA SER A 97 -17.93 -25.21 -12.56
C SER A 97 -17.23 -24.19 -11.65
N GLU A 98 -17.86 -23.67 -10.60
CA GLU A 98 -17.32 -22.64 -9.72
C GLU A 98 -15.94 -22.99 -9.14
N PRO A 99 -15.69 -24.20 -8.58
CA PRO A 99 -14.37 -24.57 -8.05
C PRO A 99 -13.26 -24.48 -9.11
N ILE A 100 -13.57 -24.82 -10.37
CA ILE A 100 -12.61 -24.78 -11.48
C ILE A 100 -12.17 -23.34 -11.73
N PHE A 101 -13.11 -22.39 -11.79
CA PHE A 101 -12.79 -20.98 -11.96
C PHE A 101 -12.02 -20.42 -10.77
N VAL A 102 -12.36 -20.80 -9.54
CA VAL A 102 -11.61 -20.40 -8.33
C VAL A 102 -10.18 -20.92 -8.40
N LEU A 103 -9.95 -22.17 -8.76
CA LEU A 103 -8.61 -22.74 -8.91
C LEU A 103 -7.83 -22.06 -10.04
N ALA A 104 -8.47 -21.79 -11.18
CA ALA A 104 -7.86 -21.08 -12.30
C ALA A 104 -7.46 -19.64 -11.90
N PHE A 105 -8.32 -18.94 -11.14
CA PHE A 105 -8.02 -17.60 -10.62
C PHE A 105 -6.83 -17.64 -9.65
N ILE A 106 -6.82 -18.57 -8.69
CA ILE A 106 -5.71 -18.73 -7.73
C ILE A 106 -4.41 -19.01 -8.48
N ALA A 107 -4.42 -19.91 -9.47
CA ALA A 107 -3.25 -20.23 -10.29
C ALA A 107 -2.76 -19.02 -11.10
N GLY A 108 -3.67 -18.18 -11.62
CA GLY A 108 -3.37 -16.97 -12.38
C GLY A 108 -2.94 -15.76 -11.53
N LEU A 109 -3.21 -15.78 -10.21
CA LEU A 109 -3.01 -14.67 -9.32
C LEU A 109 -1.55 -14.16 -9.28
N PRO A 110 -0.52 -15.02 -9.19
CA PRO A 110 0.88 -14.56 -9.23
C PRO A 110 1.23 -13.83 -10.53
N TRP A 111 0.72 -14.31 -11.66
CA TRP A 111 0.91 -13.66 -12.96
C TRP A 111 0.25 -12.26 -12.99
N LEU A 112 -0.99 -12.14 -12.51
CA LEU A 112 -1.71 -10.86 -12.44
C LEU A 112 -0.95 -9.85 -11.57
N ILE A 113 -0.47 -10.29 -10.40
CA ILE A 113 0.27 -9.43 -9.47
C ILE A 113 1.57 -8.93 -10.10
N VAL A 114 2.39 -9.83 -10.65
CA VAL A 114 3.65 -9.48 -11.30
C VAL A 114 3.40 -8.50 -12.46
N ARG A 115 2.42 -8.76 -13.33
CA ARG A 115 2.06 -7.87 -14.43
C ARG A 115 1.62 -6.48 -13.94
N ALA A 116 0.84 -6.43 -12.86
CA ALA A 116 0.41 -5.15 -12.27
C ALA A 116 1.59 -4.38 -11.68
N MET A 117 2.54 -5.06 -11.02
CA MET A 117 3.75 -4.46 -10.47
C MET A 117 4.67 -3.93 -11.59
N THR A 118 4.96 -4.78 -12.60
CA THR A 118 5.76 -4.39 -13.78
C THR A 118 5.12 -3.19 -14.51
N PHE A 119 3.80 -3.21 -14.74
CA PHE A 119 3.10 -2.09 -15.36
C PHE A 119 3.26 -0.79 -14.55
N ASN A 120 3.10 -0.85 -13.22
CA ASN A 120 3.26 0.33 -12.38
C ASN A 120 4.69 0.84 -12.35
N ALA A 121 5.69 -0.04 -12.25
CA ALA A 121 7.11 0.32 -12.25
C ALA A 121 7.50 1.00 -13.58
N ARG A 122 7.27 0.35 -14.71
CA ARG A 122 7.63 0.87 -16.05
C ARG A 122 6.92 2.18 -16.42
N ASN A 123 5.80 2.48 -15.79
CA ASN A 123 5.09 3.76 -15.94
C ASN A 123 5.45 4.79 -14.87
N SER A 124 6.41 4.51 -14.01
CA SER A 124 6.96 5.46 -13.03
C SER A 124 8.36 5.85 -13.47
N ALA A 125 8.69 7.13 -13.41
CA ALA A 125 10.01 7.64 -13.78
C ALA A 125 10.49 8.69 -12.78
N PHE A 126 11.81 8.85 -12.70
CA PHE A 126 12.50 9.92 -11.99
C PHE A 126 13.67 10.37 -12.84
N ARG A 127 13.78 11.68 -13.14
CA ARG A 127 14.82 12.25 -14.00
C ARG A 127 14.97 11.49 -15.33
N ASN A 128 13.85 11.19 -16.00
CA ASN A 128 13.75 10.44 -17.27
C ASN A 128 14.15 8.95 -17.21
N ILE A 129 14.60 8.44 -16.07
CA ILE A 129 14.88 7.01 -15.90
C ILE A 129 13.64 6.33 -15.35
N ARG A 130 13.22 5.24 -15.98
CA ARG A 130 12.06 4.46 -15.56
C ARG A 130 12.43 3.46 -14.47
N PHE A 131 11.51 3.21 -13.59
CA PHE A 131 11.57 2.06 -12.70
C PHE A 131 11.24 0.79 -13.47
N ASP A 132 11.78 -0.35 -13.02
CA ASP A 132 11.42 -1.67 -13.54
C ASP A 132 11.06 -2.64 -12.41
N PHE A 133 10.46 -3.76 -12.78
CA PHE A 133 10.12 -4.82 -11.87
C PHE A 133 10.42 -6.18 -12.52
N ASN A 134 11.29 -6.95 -11.91
CA ASN A 134 11.69 -8.26 -12.41
C ASN A 134 10.53 -9.25 -12.30
N SER A 135 10.20 -9.91 -13.41
CA SER A 135 9.06 -10.81 -13.52
C SER A 135 9.37 -12.22 -13.01
N ASN A 136 9.59 -12.36 -11.69
CA ASN A 136 9.84 -13.64 -11.06
C ASN A 136 8.52 -14.34 -10.63
N TYR A 137 7.89 -15.07 -11.57
CA TYR A 137 6.60 -15.74 -11.34
C TYR A 137 6.66 -16.89 -10.33
N ARG A 138 7.80 -17.61 -10.26
CA ARG A 138 7.98 -18.72 -9.30
C ARG A 138 8.00 -18.21 -7.88
N GLU A 139 8.72 -17.13 -7.64
CA GLU A 139 8.79 -16.50 -6.33
C GLU A 139 7.44 -15.83 -5.96
N ALA A 140 6.77 -15.20 -6.94
CA ALA A 140 5.42 -14.69 -6.76
C ALA A 140 4.44 -15.80 -6.34
N ALA A 141 4.49 -16.99 -6.97
CA ALA A 141 3.64 -18.11 -6.57
C ALA A 141 3.91 -18.58 -5.13
N LYS A 142 5.18 -18.63 -4.71
CA LYS A 142 5.51 -18.94 -3.31
C LYS A 142 4.94 -17.90 -2.35
N VAL A 143 5.11 -16.61 -2.66
CA VAL A 143 4.69 -15.51 -1.77
C VAL A 143 3.17 -15.37 -1.72
N PHE A 144 2.49 -15.48 -2.87
CA PHE A 144 1.05 -15.16 -2.96
C PHE A 144 0.11 -16.38 -2.94
N ILE A 145 0.65 -17.60 -3.04
CA ILE A 145 -0.13 -18.84 -2.86
C ILE A 145 0.44 -19.67 -1.72
N GLY A 146 1.74 -20.01 -1.77
CA GLY A 146 2.34 -20.94 -0.81
C GLY A 146 2.34 -20.42 0.62
N ILE A 147 2.79 -19.17 0.84
CA ILE A 147 2.84 -18.59 2.20
C ILE A 147 1.42 -18.32 2.75
N PRO A 148 0.43 -17.80 2.01
CA PRO A 148 -0.94 -17.70 2.51
C PRO A 148 -1.54 -19.06 2.93
N LEU A 149 -1.26 -20.13 2.20
CA LEU A 149 -1.65 -21.49 2.63
C LEU A 149 -0.97 -21.86 3.97
N LEU A 150 0.32 -21.54 4.12
CA LEU A 150 1.02 -21.74 5.40
C LEU A 150 0.39 -20.91 6.52
N VAL A 151 -0.02 -19.66 6.23
CA VAL A 151 -0.73 -18.81 7.22
C VAL A 151 -2.04 -19.45 7.64
N MET A 152 -2.81 -20.02 6.72
CA MET A 152 -4.05 -20.75 7.04
C MET A 152 -3.77 -22.01 7.88
N LEU A 153 -2.78 -22.81 7.50
CA LEU A 153 -2.41 -24.03 8.23
C LEU A 153 -1.90 -23.75 9.64
N THR A 154 -1.25 -22.61 9.84
CA THR A 154 -0.74 -22.19 11.16
C THR A 154 -1.70 -21.31 11.94
N LEU A 155 -2.97 -21.23 11.55
CA LEU A 155 -4.01 -20.39 12.18
C LEU A 155 -3.55 -18.92 12.35
N GLY A 156 -2.82 -18.41 11.36
CA GLY A 156 -2.34 -17.02 11.33
C GLY A 156 -0.95 -16.79 11.94
N LEU A 157 -0.33 -17.77 12.62
CA LEU A 157 1.00 -17.59 13.24
C LEU A 157 2.11 -17.30 12.22
N ALA A 158 1.97 -17.74 10.97
CA ALA A 158 2.91 -17.44 9.90
C ALA A 158 2.65 -16.07 9.22
N TYR A 159 1.66 -15.27 9.66
CA TYR A 159 1.36 -13.98 9.02
C TYR A 159 2.53 -12.97 9.07
N PRO A 160 3.33 -12.86 10.14
CA PRO A 160 4.53 -12.01 10.15
C PRO A 160 5.56 -12.42 9.10
N TYR A 161 5.68 -13.74 8.83
CA TYR A 161 6.54 -14.26 7.76
C TYR A 161 6.01 -13.87 6.38
N PHE A 162 4.69 -13.93 6.17
CA PHE A 162 4.07 -13.41 4.95
C PHE A 162 4.37 -11.92 4.74
N ALA A 163 4.22 -11.10 5.78
CA ALA A 163 4.51 -9.67 5.73
C ALA A 163 5.98 -9.38 5.38
N TYR A 164 6.91 -10.16 5.93
CA TYR A 164 8.33 -10.13 5.56
C TYR A 164 8.54 -10.49 4.09
N ARG A 165 8.08 -11.67 3.64
CA ARG A 165 8.30 -12.18 2.29
C ARG A 165 7.64 -11.31 1.22
N TYR A 166 6.50 -10.69 1.54
CA TYR A 166 5.86 -9.71 0.66
C TYR A 166 6.78 -8.50 0.41
N ARG A 167 7.40 -7.95 1.45
CA ARG A 167 8.32 -6.80 1.33
C ARG A 167 9.62 -7.19 0.62
N ASP A 168 10.18 -8.30 0.99
CA ASP A 168 11.35 -8.90 0.38
C ASP A 168 11.14 -9.10 -1.14
N PHE A 169 10.05 -9.75 -1.53
CA PHE A 169 9.69 -9.94 -2.94
C PHE A 169 9.52 -8.62 -3.68
N PHE A 170 8.81 -7.66 -3.07
CA PHE A 170 8.55 -6.38 -3.71
C PHE A 170 9.83 -5.57 -3.92
N ILE A 171 10.69 -5.47 -2.91
CA ILE A 171 11.90 -4.64 -2.95
C ILE A 171 12.96 -5.30 -3.84
N ASN A 172 13.29 -6.56 -3.63
CA ASN A 172 14.33 -7.27 -4.40
C ASN A 172 13.99 -7.47 -5.90
N ASN A 173 12.72 -7.37 -6.28
CA ASN A 173 12.34 -7.41 -7.70
C ASN A 173 12.10 -6.02 -8.29
N SER A 174 12.23 -4.94 -7.51
CA SER A 174 12.14 -3.56 -8.01
C SER A 174 13.52 -3.07 -8.45
N GLY A 175 13.53 -2.19 -9.45
CA GLY A 175 14.74 -1.57 -9.96
C GLY A 175 14.52 -0.13 -10.41
N PHE A 176 15.61 0.61 -10.55
CA PHE A 176 15.67 1.94 -11.11
C PHE A 176 16.65 1.93 -12.27
N GLY A 177 16.17 2.08 -13.50
CA GLY A 177 16.94 1.84 -14.70
C GLY A 177 17.43 0.40 -14.80
N THR A 178 18.74 0.19 -14.81
CA THR A 178 19.39 -1.13 -14.81
C THR A 178 19.78 -1.61 -13.41
N THR A 179 19.67 -0.75 -12.39
CA THR A 179 20.10 -1.05 -11.02
C THR A 179 18.93 -1.56 -10.18
N GLY A 180 19.11 -2.73 -9.55
CA GLY A 180 18.11 -3.33 -8.65
C GLY A 180 18.14 -2.72 -7.26
N PHE A 181 17.04 -2.92 -6.52
CA PHE A 181 16.99 -2.68 -5.07
C PHE A 181 17.22 -4.00 -4.34
N ASP A 182 17.82 -3.91 -3.16
CA ASP A 182 18.08 -5.02 -2.26
C ASP A 182 17.41 -4.79 -0.90
N PHE A 183 17.13 -5.89 -0.19
CA PHE A 183 16.43 -5.86 1.08
C PHE A 183 17.16 -6.74 2.12
N ASP A 184 17.69 -6.14 3.17
CA ASP A 184 18.49 -6.82 4.20
C ASP A 184 17.75 -7.08 5.53
N ALA A 185 16.43 -6.79 5.60
CA ALA A 185 15.65 -7.13 6.78
C ALA A 185 15.52 -8.65 6.96
N GLN A 186 15.37 -9.06 8.22
CA GLN A 186 15.14 -10.45 8.57
C GLN A 186 13.70 -10.66 9.05
N ALA A 187 13.16 -11.86 8.89
CA ALA A 187 11.83 -12.23 9.36
C ALA A 187 11.59 -11.88 10.83
N LYS A 188 12.64 -11.98 11.69
CA LYS A 188 12.57 -11.64 13.11
C LYS A 188 12.07 -10.23 13.40
N HIS A 189 12.40 -9.24 12.54
CA HIS A 189 11.95 -7.86 12.72
C HIS A 189 10.42 -7.77 12.60
N PHE A 190 9.85 -8.53 11.66
CA PHE A 190 8.39 -8.58 11.47
C PHE A 190 7.72 -9.37 12.60
N TYR A 191 8.28 -10.51 13.01
CA TYR A 191 7.75 -11.26 14.15
C TYR A 191 7.70 -10.40 15.42
N LEU A 192 8.73 -9.59 15.71
CA LEU A 192 8.74 -8.69 16.87
C LEU A 192 7.65 -7.61 16.80
N ILE A 193 7.37 -7.07 15.61
CA ILE A 193 6.28 -6.09 15.41
C ILE A 193 4.94 -6.75 15.74
N TYR A 194 4.66 -7.91 15.15
CA TYR A 194 3.39 -8.61 15.37
C TYR A 194 3.25 -9.19 16.78
N LEU A 195 4.34 -9.64 17.40
CA LEU A 195 4.33 -10.10 18.77
C LEU A 195 3.95 -8.97 19.76
N LYS A 196 4.52 -7.77 19.59
CA LYS A 196 4.13 -6.59 20.38
C LYS A 196 2.67 -6.20 20.15
N ALA A 197 2.19 -6.24 18.91
CA ALA A 197 0.81 -5.98 18.57
C ALA A 197 -0.13 -7.02 19.20
N PHE A 198 0.22 -8.29 19.14
CA PHE A 198 -0.53 -9.39 19.76
C PHE A 198 -0.56 -9.26 21.28
N GLY A 199 0.57 -8.93 21.91
CA GLY A 199 0.62 -8.64 23.35
C GLY A 199 -0.31 -7.50 23.76
N ALA A 200 -0.36 -6.42 22.97
CA ALA A 200 -1.29 -5.32 23.19
C ALA A 200 -2.77 -5.75 23.04
N LEU A 201 -3.07 -6.62 22.06
CA LEU A 201 -4.41 -7.21 21.90
C LEU A 201 -4.81 -8.12 23.08
N LEU A 202 -3.88 -8.95 23.58
CA LEU A 202 -4.12 -9.77 24.75
C LEU A 202 -4.38 -8.93 26.01
N LEU A 203 -3.61 -7.86 26.21
CA LEU A 203 -3.84 -6.94 27.32
C LEU A 203 -5.21 -6.26 27.23
N LEU A 204 -5.58 -5.81 26.02
CA LEU A 204 -6.91 -5.26 25.79
C LEU A 204 -8.02 -6.29 26.10
N GLY A 205 -7.86 -7.51 25.59
CA GLY A 205 -8.82 -8.61 25.83
C GLY A 205 -8.95 -8.91 27.34
N LEU A 206 -7.86 -8.94 28.08
CA LEU A 206 -7.85 -9.11 29.54
C LEU A 206 -8.57 -7.95 30.25
N LEU A 207 -8.27 -6.71 29.86
CA LEU A 207 -8.92 -5.52 30.43
C LEU A 207 -10.43 -5.57 30.19
N VAL A 208 -10.87 -5.91 28.98
CA VAL A 208 -12.28 -6.07 28.64
C VAL A 208 -12.90 -7.22 29.44
N ALA A 209 -12.24 -8.36 29.54
CA ALA A 209 -12.73 -9.52 30.31
C ALA A 209 -12.90 -9.22 31.80
N VAL A 210 -12.04 -8.37 32.38
CA VAL A 210 -12.14 -7.93 33.78
C VAL A 210 -13.22 -6.86 33.96
N ALA A 211 -13.33 -5.92 33.01
CA ALA A 211 -14.29 -4.80 33.10
C ALA A 211 -15.74 -5.23 32.76
N LEU A 212 -15.92 -6.19 31.85
CA LEU A 212 -17.25 -6.61 31.38
C LEU A 212 -18.15 -7.16 32.49
N PRO A 213 -17.66 -8.03 33.43
CA PRO A 213 -18.47 -8.51 34.55
C PRO A 213 -18.96 -7.43 35.53
N ALA A 214 -18.24 -6.30 35.59
CA ALA A 214 -18.65 -5.16 36.42
C ALA A 214 -19.83 -4.37 35.82
N VAL A 215 -20.02 -4.43 34.50
CA VAL A 215 -21.07 -3.74 33.76
C VAL A 215 -22.33 -4.62 33.59
N ILE A 216 -22.14 -5.93 33.44
CA ILE A 216 -23.26 -6.90 33.21
C ILE A 216 -24.28 -6.97 34.35
N PRO A 217 -23.91 -6.96 35.66
CA PRO A 217 -24.86 -7.06 36.73
C PRO A 217 -25.90 -5.93 36.78
N GLU A 218 -25.47 -4.71 36.42
CA GLU A 218 -26.38 -3.56 36.31
C GLU A 218 -27.44 -3.75 35.22
N VAL A 219 -27.04 -4.40 34.11
CA VAL A 219 -27.95 -4.73 33.00
C VAL A 219 -28.88 -5.88 33.36
N GLN A 220 -28.40 -6.90 34.08
CA GLN A 220 -29.17 -8.03 34.50
C GLN A 220 -30.19 -7.67 35.62
N SER A 221 -29.79 -6.81 36.55
CA SER A 221 -30.71 -6.35 37.60
C SER A 221 -31.83 -5.45 37.04
N ALA A 222 -31.56 -4.71 35.98
CA ALA A 222 -32.56 -3.93 35.26
C ALA A 222 -33.55 -4.80 34.49
N ASN A 223 -33.16 -6.02 34.07
CA ASN A 223 -34.03 -7.00 33.37
C ASN A 223 -34.82 -7.91 34.32
N GLN A 224 -34.56 -7.92 35.63
CA GLN A 224 -35.21 -8.81 36.59
C GLN A 224 -36.50 -8.23 37.19
N LEU A 225 -36.94 -7.06 36.81
CA LEU A 225 -38.24 -6.52 37.20
C LEU A 225 -39.31 -7.16 36.32
N PRO A 226 -40.24 -7.97 36.88
CA PRO A 226 -41.27 -8.63 36.09
C PRO A 226 -42.15 -7.60 35.38
N GLY A 227 -42.17 -7.65 34.05
CA GLY A 227 -43.01 -6.79 33.21
C GLY A 227 -42.38 -5.49 32.68
N GLN A 228 -41.13 -5.22 32.96
CA GLN A 228 -40.39 -4.13 32.30
C GLN A 228 -39.36 -4.70 31.33
N GLU A 229 -39.73 -4.81 30.06
CA GLU A 229 -38.73 -4.83 29.00
C GLU A 229 -37.99 -3.48 29.03
N LEU A 230 -36.65 -3.51 29.11
CA LEU A 230 -35.87 -2.28 28.97
C LEU A 230 -36.25 -1.62 27.64
N PRO A 231 -36.74 -0.38 27.64
CA PRO A 231 -37.03 0.30 26.37
C PRO A 231 -35.77 0.27 25.52
N VAL A 232 -35.90 -0.04 24.25
CA VAL A 232 -34.79 -0.06 23.28
C VAL A 232 -34.00 1.27 23.29
N GLN A 233 -34.60 2.31 23.88
CA GLN A 233 -34.02 3.67 24.03
C GLN A 233 -33.46 3.91 25.46
N SER A 234 -33.30 2.87 26.32
CA SER A 234 -32.67 3.14 27.62
C SER A 234 -31.25 3.63 27.46
N PRO A 235 -30.85 4.68 28.18
CA PRO A 235 -29.48 5.24 28.11
C PRO A 235 -28.38 4.19 28.36
N GLN A 236 -28.69 3.18 29.17
CA GLN A 236 -27.81 2.05 29.49
C GLN A 236 -27.54 1.16 28.26
N LEU A 237 -28.57 0.81 27.48
CA LEU A 237 -28.40 0.03 26.25
C LEU A 237 -27.68 0.81 25.19
N VAL A 238 -27.97 2.10 25.03
CA VAL A 238 -27.23 3.00 24.12
C VAL A 238 -25.76 3.08 24.51
N MET A 239 -25.47 3.27 25.82
CA MET A 239 -24.10 3.33 26.33
C MET A 239 -23.37 1.99 26.14
N MET A 240 -24.00 0.85 26.35
CA MET A 240 -23.46 -0.49 26.12
C MET A 240 -23.13 -0.74 24.64
N MET A 241 -23.95 -0.23 23.72
CA MET A 241 -23.68 -0.29 22.28
C MET A 241 -22.57 0.66 21.84
N LEU A 242 -22.47 1.85 22.44
CA LEU A 242 -21.49 2.86 22.07
C LEU A 242 -20.10 2.63 22.70
N LEU A 243 -20.03 2.03 23.89
CA LEU A 243 -18.76 1.80 24.60
C LEU A 243 -17.74 1.00 23.79
N PRO A 244 -18.10 -0.09 23.08
CA PRO A 244 -17.19 -0.80 22.19
C PRO A 244 -16.63 0.09 21.08
N PHE A 245 -17.46 0.94 20.49
CA PHE A 245 -17.02 1.86 19.45
C PHE A 245 -16.09 2.95 19.97
N LEU A 246 -16.35 3.48 21.14
CA LEU A 246 -15.55 4.56 21.72
C LEU A 246 -14.19 4.09 22.27
N VAL A 247 -14.10 2.86 22.74
CA VAL A 247 -12.88 2.33 23.37
C VAL A 247 -12.18 1.31 22.46
N ILE A 248 -12.90 0.30 21.99
CA ILE A 248 -12.29 -0.82 21.24
C ILE A 248 -11.82 -0.34 19.87
N PHE A 249 -12.61 0.44 19.14
CA PHE A 249 -12.26 0.91 17.80
C PHE A 249 -10.98 1.75 17.77
N PRO A 250 -10.78 2.79 18.62
CA PRO A 250 -9.50 3.52 18.65
C PRO A 250 -8.31 2.63 19.01
N VAL A 251 -8.47 1.64 19.88
CA VAL A 251 -7.38 0.73 20.25
C VAL A 251 -7.01 -0.19 19.08
N TYR A 252 -7.99 -0.78 18.39
CA TYR A 252 -7.73 -1.54 17.16
C TYR A 252 -7.06 -0.68 16.10
N MET A 253 -7.54 0.55 15.93
CA MET A 253 -6.95 1.51 15.01
C MET A 253 -5.50 1.86 15.38
N LEU A 254 -5.20 2.01 16.68
CA LEU A 254 -3.84 2.24 17.18
C LEU A 254 -2.92 1.06 16.87
N ILE A 255 -3.37 -0.17 17.16
CA ILE A 255 -2.62 -1.39 16.89
C ILE A 255 -2.37 -1.56 15.38
N GLY A 256 -3.39 -1.37 14.55
CA GLY A 256 -3.25 -1.39 13.09
C GLY A 256 -2.29 -0.32 12.58
N THR A 257 -2.35 0.89 13.15
CA THR A 257 -1.41 1.99 12.83
C THR A 257 0.01 1.63 13.27
N TYR A 258 0.18 1.03 14.43
CA TYR A 258 1.50 0.55 14.90
C TYR A 258 2.10 -0.45 13.93
N ILE A 259 1.37 -1.52 13.59
CA ILE A 259 1.82 -2.55 12.65
C ILE A 259 2.21 -1.91 11.30
N HIS A 260 1.33 -1.07 10.76
CA HIS A 260 1.55 -0.41 9.47
C HIS A 260 2.78 0.50 9.48
N THR A 261 2.91 1.35 10.50
CA THR A 261 4.02 2.31 10.63
C THR A 261 5.35 1.60 10.88
N ALA A 262 5.37 0.62 11.80
CA ALA A 262 6.57 -0.16 12.10
C ALA A 262 7.02 -0.98 10.88
N THR A 263 6.08 -1.61 10.16
CA THR A 263 6.38 -2.36 8.93
C THR A 263 6.93 -1.46 7.82
N LEU A 264 6.38 -0.24 7.64
CA LEU A 264 6.89 0.72 6.67
C LEU A 264 8.31 1.20 7.02
N ASN A 265 8.55 1.59 8.28
CA ASN A 265 9.88 1.98 8.73
C ASN A 265 10.89 0.84 8.52
N THR A 266 10.53 -0.39 8.90
CA THR A 266 11.40 -1.56 8.69
C THR A 266 11.66 -1.78 7.20
N ALA A 267 10.64 -1.65 6.35
CA ALA A 267 10.79 -1.86 4.91
C ALA A 267 11.74 -0.83 4.28
N PHE A 268 11.58 0.46 4.57
CA PHE A 268 12.45 1.49 4.01
C PHE A 268 13.85 1.49 4.62
N ASN A 269 13.99 1.33 5.94
CA ASN A 269 15.29 1.35 6.60
C ASN A 269 16.19 0.15 6.23
N HIS A 270 15.62 -0.90 5.63
CA HIS A 270 16.35 -2.06 5.15
C HIS A 270 16.34 -2.19 3.61
N ALA A 271 15.81 -1.20 2.91
CA ALA A 271 15.89 -1.11 1.46
C ALA A 271 17.10 -0.27 1.05
N TYR A 272 17.89 -0.79 0.09
CA TYR A 272 19.07 -0.09 -0.42
C TYR A 272 19.31 -0.42 -1.88
N THR A 273 20.16 0.34 -2.52
CA THR A 273 20.61 0.15 -3.92
C THR A 273 21.96 0.82 -4.10
N ALA A 274 22.93 0.20 -4.78
CA ALA A 274 24.19 0.79 -5.27
C ALA A 274 24.79 1.92 -4.39
N GLY A 275 25.00 1.67 -3.08
CA GLY A 275 25.56 2.67 -2.13
C GLY A 275 24.54 3.68 -1.59
N GLN A 276 23.25 3.52 -1.88
CA GLN A 276 22.19 4.37 -1.38
C GLN A 276 21.28 3.58 -0.44
N ARG A 277 20.88 4.19 0.69
CA ARG A 277 19.96 3.60 1.66
C ARG A 277 18.76 4.52 1.88
N PHE A 278 17.58 3.92 1.96
CA PHE A 278 16.41 4.67 2.40
C PHE A 278 16.39 4.76 3.92
N SER A 279 15.86 5.87 4.42
CA SER A 279 15.66 6.10 5.85
C SER A 279 14.25 6.61 6.10
N SER A 280 13.51 5.95 6.99
CA SER A 280 12.14 6.32 7.35
C SER A 280 12.00 6.45 8.87
N ASN A 281 11.44 7.57 9.33
CA ASN A 281 11.26 7.87 10.76
C ASN A 281 9.81 8.26 11.08
N LEU A 282 8.86 7.44 10.62
CA LEU A 282 7.45 7.63 10.92
C LEU A 282 7.16 7.34 12.39
N LYS A 283 6.50 8.28 13.08
CA LYS A 283 6.10 8.13 14.48
C LYS A 283 4.68 7.58 14.57
N VAL A 284 4.50 6.49 15.31
CA VAL A 284 3.21 5.80 15.47
C VAL A 284 2.12 6.74 16.01
N GLY A 285 2.42 7.48 17.08
CA GLY A 285 1.45 8.41 17.69
C GLY A 285 0.99 9.51 16.71
N ARG A 286 1.90 10.04 15.87
CA ARG A 286 1.53 11.06 14.87
C ARG A 286 0.70 10.45 13.73
N MET A 287 1.06 9.25 13.25
CA MET A 287 0.28 8.52 12.25
C MET A 287 -1.12 8.17 12.77
N PHE A 288 -1.21 7.69 14.02
CA PHE A 288 -2.48 7.39 14.65
C PHE A 288 -3.38 8.64 14.73
N TRP A 289 -2.83 9.76 15.17
CA TRP A 289 -3.59 11.02 15.22
C TRP A 289 -4.05 11.47 13.82
N ILE A 290 -3.20 11.31 12.80
CA ILE A 290 -3.57 11.61 11.42
C ILE A 290 -4.73 10.70 10.97
N TYR A 291 -4.65 9.40 11.20
CA TYR A 291 -5.70 8.48 10.79
C TYR A 291 -7.01 8.71 11.56
N LEU A 292 -6.96 8.88 12.87
CA LEU A 292 -8.14 9.11 13.70
C LEU A 292 -8.85 10.41 13.33
N SER A 293 -8.10 11.52 13.23
CA SER A 293 -8.67 12.80 12.84
C SER A 293 -9.16 12.83 11.38
N ASN A 294 -8.48 12.11 10.48
CA ASN A 294 -8.94 11.97 9.10
C ASN A 294 -10.24 11.14 9.03
N PHE A 295 -10.33 10.06 9.82
CA PHE A 295 -11.55 9.25 9.89
C PHE A 295 -12.74 10.09 10.35
N ALA A 296 -12.58 10.83 11.45
CA ALA A 296 -13.62 11.73 11.95
C ALA A 296 -14.01 12.80 10.92
N ALA A 297 -13.01 13.46 10.31
CA ALA A 297 -13.26 14.50 9.32
C ALA A 297 -13.96 13.98 8.06
N VAL A 298 -13.56 12.81 7.56
CA VAL A 298 -14.18 12.18 6.38
C VAL A 298 -15.61 11.75 6.69
N LEU A 299 -15.86 11.17 7.87
CA LEU A 299 -17.19 10.77 8.31
C LEU A 299 -18.13 11.98 8.43
N LEU A 300 -17.70 13.03 9.15
CA LEU A 300 -18.50 14.25 9.35
C LEU A 300 -18.75 15.02 8.07
N SER A 301 -17.84 14.94 7.10
CA SER A 301 -18.00 15.59 5.79
C SER A 301 -18.69 14.72 4.74
N LEU A 302 -19.22 13.55 5.09
CA LEU A 302 -19.82 12.57 4.16
C LEU A 302 -18.88 12.26 2.99
N GLY A 303 -17.58 12.17 3.25
CA GLY A 303 -16.56 11.83 2.26
C GLY A 303 -15.92 13.03 1.53
N LEU A 304 -16.42 14.26 1.67
CA LEU A 304 -15.88 15.42 0.95
C LEU A 304 -14.44 15.76 1.35
N LEU A 305 -14.00 15.41 2.56
CA LEU A 305 -12.63 15.63 3.04
C LEU A 305 -11.66 14.47 2.70
N ILE A 306 -12.06 13.48 1.89
CA ILE A 306 -11.15 12.43 1.40
C ILE A 306 -9.88 13.00 0.73
N PRO A 307 -9.95 14.03 -0.15
CA PRO A 307 -8.76 14.63 -0.74
C PRO A 307 -7.81 15.24 0.29
N TRP A 308 -8.34 15.95 1.27
CA TRP A 308 -7.55 16.52 2.37
C TRP A 308 -6.85 15.43 3.19
N ALA A 309 -7.56 14.37 3.53
CA ALA A 309 -7.02 13.24 4.27
C ALA A 309 -5.85 12.56 3.51
N LYS A 310 -6.01 12.36 2.19
CA LYS A 310 -4.95 11.76 1.34
C LYS A 310 -3.70 12.64 1.27
N ILE A 311 -3.84 13.94 1.06
CA ILE A 311 -2.73 14.89 1.03
C ILE A 311 -1.99 14.90 2.37
N ARG A 312 -2.71 14.91 3.49
CA ARG A 312 -2.12 14.91 4.84
C ARG A 312 -1.31 13.64 5.12
N ILE A 313 -1.82 12.48 4.71
CA ILE A 313 -1.09 11.20 4.84
C ILE A 313 0.15 11.19 3.94
N ALA A 314 0.01 11.57 2.66
CA ALA A 314 1.10 11.59 1.71
C ALA A 314 2.22 12.53 2.18
N ARG A 315 1.88 13.75 2.59
CA ARG A 315 2.83 14.72 3.12
C ARG A 315 3.60 14.16 4.30
N TYR A 316 2.93 13.69 5.33
CA TYR A 316 3.60 13.16 6.52
C TYR A 316 4.52 11.99 6.21
N ARG A 317 4.11 11.07 5.31
CA ARG A 317 4.93 9.92 4.93
C ARG A 317 6.18 10.33 4.15
N LEU A 318 6.04 11.22 3.18
CA LEU A 318 7.14 11.65 2.33
C LEU A 318 8.13 12.55 3.07
N GLU A 319 7.65 13.48 3.90
CA GLU A 319 8.52 14.35 4.70
C GLU A 319 9.30 13.59 5.79
N ASN A 320 8.92 12.34 6.12
CA ASN A 320 9.67 11.48 7.03
C ASN A 320 10.43 10.35 6.30
N LEU A 321 10.60 10.48 4.99
CA LEU A 321 11.41 9.59 4.16
C LEU A 321 12.60 10.37 3.60
N ALA A 322 13.77 9.76 3.62
CA ALA A 322 14.98 10.32 3.05
C ALA A 322 15.81 9.25 2.33
N LEU A 323 16.61 9.68 1.38
CA LEU A 323 17.63 8.87 0.71
C LEU A 323 19.00 9.28 1.25
N GLN A 324 19.74 8.33 1.81
CA GLN A 324 21.12 8.50 2.25
C GLN A 324 22.03 8.00 1.13
N THR A 325 22.94 8.83 0.69
CA THR A 325 23.89 8.49 -0.38
C THR A 325 25.30 8.92 0.02
N GLU A 326 26.29 8.10 -0.32
CA GLU A 326 27.71 8.42 -0.14
C GLU A 326 28.25 9.19 -1.36
N ASP A 327 27.61 9.02 -2.52
CA ASP A 327 27.97 9.66 -3.78
C ASP A 327 26.99 10.79 -4.17
N ASN A 328 27.43 11.66 -5.09
CA ASN A 328 26.54 12.64 -5.68
C ASN A 328 25.46 11.97 -6.54
N LEU A 329 24.18 12.22 -6.22
CA LEU A 329 23.03 11.65 -6.92
C LEU A 329 23.06 11.95 -8.43
N ASP A 330 23.58 13.12 -8.85
CA ASP A 330 23.73 13.47 -10.27
C ASP A 330 24.70 12.55 -11.01
N GLY A 331 25.81 12.15 -10.38
CA GLY A 331 26.77 11.21 -10.96
C GLY A 331 26.17 9.81 -11.11
N ILE A 332 25.40 9.36 -10.14
CA ILE A 332 24.70 8.06 -10.17
C ILE A 332 23.67 8.05 -11.31
N ILE A 333 22.88 9.12 -11.43
CA ILE A 333 21.87 9.25 -12.48
C ILE A 333 22.50 9.33 -13.85
N ALA A 334 23.58 10.11 -14.02
CA ALA A 334 24.30 10.19 -15.29
C ALA A 334 24.87 8.81 -15.71
N GLY A 335 25.45 8.07 -14.77
CA GLY A 335 25.91 6.70 -15.00
C GLY A 335 24.79 5.75 -15.40
N GLU A 336 23.63 5.85 -14.75
CA GLU A 336 22.47 5.03 -15.07
C GLU A 336 21.84 5.38 -16.42
N GLN A 337 21.79 6.67 -16.79
CA GLN A 337 21.34 7.11 -18.11
C GLN A 337 22.25 6.56 -19.22
N GLN A 338 23.57 6.56 -19.02
CA GLN A 338 24.51 5.97 -19.97
C GLN A 338 24.28 4.46 -20.14
N ARG A 339 24.05 3.72 -19.04
CA ARG A 339 23.78 2.29 -19.09
C ARG A 339 22.47 1.98 -19.81
N VAL A 340 21.41 2.73 -19.52
CA VAL A 340 20.08 2.56 -20.16
C VAL A 340 20.18 2.84 -21.65
N ASN A 341 20.93 3.88 -22.07
CA ASN A 341 21.13 4.22 -23.47
C ASN A 341 21.96 3.14 -24.18
N ALA A 342 23.08 2.70 -23.60
CA ALA A 342 23.91 1.63 -24.16
C ALA A 342 23.12 0.33 -24.34
N THR A 343 22.34 -0.06 -23.33
CA THR A 343 21.46 -1.26 -23.44
C THR A 343 20.39 -1.07 -24.50
N GLY A 344 19.85 0.13 -24.67
CA GLY A 344 18.89 0.47 -25.72
C GLY A 344 19.50 0.40 -27.13
N GLU A 345 20.73 0.87 -27.29
CA GLU A 345 21.48 0.80 -28.56
C GLU A 345 21.86 -0.64 -28.92
N GLU A 346 22.34 -1.45 -27.95
CA GLU A 346 22.63 -2.89 -28.16
C GLU A 346 21.38 -3.67 -28.57
N LEU A 347 20.23 -3.39 -27.95
CA LEU A 347 18.98 -4.02 -28.34
C LEU A 347 18.51 -3.58 -29.72
N ALA A 348 18.72 -2.33 -30.11
CA ALA A 348 18.39 -1.83 -31.45
C ALA A 348 19.27 -2.48 -32.51
N GLU A 349 20.57 -2.70 -32.24
CA GLU A 349 21.48 -3.43 -33.14
C GLU A 349 21.12 -4.91 -33.27
N VAL A 350 20.72 -5.57 -32.17
CA VAL A 350 20.32 -6.99 -32.19
C VAL A 350 18.97 -7.19 -32.89
N PHE A 351 18.07 -6.20 -32.76
CA PHE A 351 16.78 -6.19 -33.45
C PHE A 351 16.79 -5.22 -34.65
N ASP A 352 17.85 -5.21 -35.44
CA ASP A 352 17.87 -4.53 -36.74
C ASP A 352 16.82 -5.13 -37.69
N VAL A 353 15.60 -5.10 -37.21
CA VAL A 353 14.37 -5.29 -37.93
C VAL A 353 13.90 -3.90 -38.27
N ASP A 354 14.17 -3.54 -39.50
CA ASP A 354 13.56 -2.42 -40.22
C ASP A 354 12.04 -2.41 -39.98
N LEU A 355 11.61 -1.82 -38.88
CA LEU A 355 10.22 -1.48 -38.63
C LEU A 355 9.93 -0.19 -39.40
N GLY A 356 10.01 -0.30 -40.69
CA GLY A 356 9.45 0.68 -41.59
C GLY A 356 7.94 0.76 -41.37
N PHE A 357 7.52 1.63 -40.43
CA PHE A 357 6.20 2.27 -40.37
C PHE A 357 6.33 3.60 -39.66
#